data_71ed19cf51857f6d96ca99c6d2046b13
#
_entry.id   71ed19cf51857f6d96ca99c6d2046b13
#
_cell.length_a   1.000
_cell.length_b   1.000
_cell.length_c   1.000
_cell.angle_alpha   90.00
_cell.angle_beta   90.00
_cell.angle_gamma   90.00
#
_symmetry.space_group_name_H-M   'P 1'
#
loop_
_entity.id
_entity.type
_entity.pdbx_description
1 polymer ?
#
loop_
_entity_poly.entity_id
_entity_poly.type
_entity_poly.pdbx_seq_one_letter_code
_entity_poly.pdbx_strand_id
1 'polypeptide(L)'
;EALLAHRDIRGCAMTRRAAPWILNNAASPREAALALLMTLPNHLGGYHFARPTLNYSIELTSLARPLSRKEYYVADVCWPAQRLVLEYDSDERHLTSEQLQEDAVKRMALQAMNYRIITVGRLQLNSVSETRKIALSVARILGKPIRFRIGDFDAKHKHLRAAMGLPCWQ
;
A
#
# COMPACT_ATOMS: atom_id res chain seq x y z
N GLU A 1 22.90 0.50 5.37
CA GLU A 1 24.01 -0.13 6.16
C GLU A 1 24.83 0.90 6.92
N ALA A 2 25.20 2.08 6.35
CA ALA A 2 26.03 3.09 7.03
C ALA A 2 25.43 3.62 8.36
N LEU A 3 24.11 3.79 8.47
CA LEU A 3 23.41 4.29 9.67
C LEU A 3 23.40 3.28 10.84
N LEU A 4 23.64 2.00 10.58
CA LEU A 4 23.65 0.95 11.60
C LEU A 4 25.01 0.84 12.31
N ALA A 5 26.07 1.41 11.74
CA ALA A 5 27.44 1.32 12.27
C ALA A 5 27.78 2.38 13.36
N HIS A 6 27.02 3.47 13.46
CA HIS A 6 27.31 4.59 14.39
C HIS A 6 26.51 4.47 15.67
N ARG A 7 27.16 4.02 16.77
CA ARG A 7 26.52 3.78 18.08
C ARG A 7 26.19 5.05 18.88
N ASP A 8 26.87 6.16 18.65
CA ASP A 8 26.87 7.31 19.57
C ASP A 8 26.20 8.59 19.07
N ILE A 9 25.53 8.55 17.91
CA ILE A 9 24.83 9.74 17.40
C ILE A 9 23.42 9.81 18.01
N ARG A 10 23.06 10.99 18.55
CA ARG A 10 21.72 11.28 19.07
C ARG A 10 20.65 10.94 18.01
N GLY A 11 19.68 10.08 18.36
CA GLY A 11 18.66 9.59 17.42
C GLY A 11 18.91 8.22 16.79
N CYS A 12 20.12 7.67 16.86
CA CYS A 12 20.44 6.34 16.31
C CYS A 12 19.55 5.21 16.85
N ALA A 13 19.15 5.27 18.12
CA ALA A 13 18.26 4.27 18.71
C ALA A 13 16.86 4.28 18.08
N MET A 14 16.31 5.48 17.81
CA MET A 14 15.03 5.63 17.08
C MET A 14 15.15 5.17 15.62
N THR A 15 16.21 5.57 14.95
CA THR A 15 16.46 5.19 13.55
C THR A 15 16.62 3.67 13.41
N ARG A 16 17.33 3.02 14.32
CA ARG A 16 17.45 1.55 14.32
C ARG A 16 16.12 0.84 14.54
N ARG A 17 15.24 1.40 15.38
CA ARG A 17 13.89 0.86 15.59
C ARG A 17 13.01 1.05 14.35
N ALA A 18 13.15 2.17 13.63
CA ALA A 18 12.40 2.47 12.43
C ALA A 18 12.93 1.76 11.17
N ALA A 19 14.25 1.52 11.10
CA ALA A 19 14.92 0.97 9.92
C ALA A 19 14.25 -0.30 9.33
N PRO A 20 13.80 -1.29 10.15
CA PRO A 20 13.11 -2.47 9.63
C PRO A 20 11.80 -2.15 8.90
N TRP A 21 11.21 -0.97 9.13
CA TRP A 21 9.90 -0.57 8.60
C TRP A 21 10.00 0.44 7.46
N ILE A 22 11.20 0.88 7.11
CA ILE A 22 11.39 1.79 5.98
C ILE A 22 10.99 1.07 4.70
N LEU A 23 10.05 1.65 3.98
CA LEU A 23 9.66 1.25 2.62
C LEU A 23 10.30 2.21 1.63
N ASN A 24 11.04 1.66 0.66
CA ASN A 24 11.65 2.47 -0.40
C ASN A 24 10.67 2.69 -1.55
N ASN A 25 10.94 3.73 -2.35
CA ASN A 25 10.24 4.02 -3.61
C ASN A 25 8.75 4.42 -3.48
N ALA A 26 8.31 4.96 -2.36
CA ALA A 26 6.99 5.60 -2.32
C ALA A 26 7.03 6.89 -3.16
N ALA A 27 6.10 7.06 -4.11
CA ALA A 27 6.03 8.26 -4.94
C ALA A 27 5.25 9.40 -4.25
N SER A 28 4.43 9.07 -3.24
CA SER A 28 3.68 10.05 -2.48
C SER A 28 3.60 9.69 -0.99
N PRO A 29 3.38 10.69 -0.10
CA PRO A 29 3.14 10.44 1.32
C PRO A 29 1.91 9.56 1.59
N ARG A 30 0.90 9.61 0.73
CA ARG A 30 -0.34 8.82 0.86
C ARG A 30 -0.12 7.36 0.52
N GLU A 31 0.65 7.06 -0.52
CA GLU A 31 1.08 5.70 -0.84
C GLU A 31 1.92 5.10 0.29
N ALA A 32 2.88 5.89 0.82
CA ALA A 32 3.68 5.47 1.98
C ALA A 32 2.78 5.16 3.19
N ALA A 33 1.81 6.02 3.49
CA ALA A 33 0.88 5.82 4.59
C ALA A 33 0.02 4.57 4.40
N LEU A 34 -0.52 4.34 3.20
CA LEU A 34 -1.28 3.14 2.85
C LEU A 34 -0.43 1.88 3.07
N ALA A 35 0.79 1.86 2.54
CA ALA A 35 1.70 0.73 2.68
C ALA A 35 2.09 0.48 4.15
N LEU A 36 2.37 1.53 4.93
CA LEU A 36 2.69 1.41 6.36
C LEU A 36 1.50 0.89 7.17
N LEU A 37 0.27 1.35 6.90
CA LEU A 37 -0.93 0.80 7.53
C LEU A 37 -1.05 -0.70 7.30
N MET A 38 -0.76 -1.17 6.08
CA MET A 38 -0.85 -2.59 5.73
C MET A 38 0.26 -3.42 6.37
N THR A 39 1.48 -2.87 6.56
CA THR A 39 2.68 -3.66 6.88
C THR A 39 3.17 -3.56 8.31
N LEU A 40 3.00 -2.40 8.97
CA LEU A 40 3.44 -2.26 10.36
C LEU A 40 2.78 -3.30 11.27
N PRO A 41 3.49 -3.78 12.28
CA PRO A 41 2.95 -4.77 13.21
C PRO A 41 1.78 -4.21 14.05
N ASN A 42 0.93 -5.10 14.54
CA ASN A 42 -0.27 -4.72 15.29
C ASN A 42 0.03 -3.86 16.53
N HIS A 43 1.17 -4.10 17.19
CA HIS A 43 1.56 -3.30 18.37
C HIS A 43 1.94 -1.85 18.01
N LEU A 44 2.15 -1.54 16.74
CA LEU A 44 2.32 -0.20 16.19
C LEU A 44 1.04 0.33 15.49
N GLY A 45 -0.03 -0.48 15.43
CA GLY A 45 -1.32 -0.10 14.85
C GLY A 45 -1.48 -0.48 13.37
N GLY A 46 -0.53 -1.20 12.76
CA GLY A 46 -0.65 -1.70 11.39
C GLY A 46 -1.31 -3.08 11.31
N TYR A 47 -1.65 -3.55 10.11
CA TYR A 47 -2.30 -4.83 9.87
C TYR A 47 -1.34 -6.02 9.76
N HIS A 48 -0.04 -5.77 9.78
CA HIS A 48 1.03 -6.77 9.82
C HIS A 48 1.04 -7.76 8.65
N PHE A 49 0.78 -7.27 7.44
CA PHE A 49 0.96 -8.06 6.22
C PHE A 49 2.42 -8.15 5.82
N ALA A 50 2.71 -9.08 4.91
CA ALA A 50 4.02 -9.19 4.30
C ALA A 50 4.41 -7.87 3.61
N ARG A 51 5.71 -7.60 3.54
CA ARG A 51 6.23 -6.36 2.95
C ARG A 51 5.95 -6.34 1.45
N PRO A 52 5.29 -5.31 0.92
CA PRO A 52 5.11 -5.12 -0.51
C PRO A 52 6.34 -4.49 -1.15
N THR A 53 6.36 -4.47 -2.47
CA THR A 53 7.21 -3.59 -3.26
C THR A 53 6.40 -2.36 -3.67
N LEU A 54 6.95 -1.17 -3.47
CA LEU A 54 6.31 0.08 -3.87
C LEU A 54 6.80 0.51 -5.24
N ASN A 55 5.93 1.15 -6.00
CA ASN A 55 6.17 1.56 -7.39
C ASN A 55 6.78 0.43 -8.23
N TYR A 56 6.15 -0.75 -8.10
CA TYR A 56 6.61 -1.95 -8.76
C TYR A 56 6.26 -1.94 -10.25
N SER A 57 7.28 -2.07 -11.09
CA SER A 57 7.10 -2.19 -12.54
C SER A 57 6.63 -3.61 -12.89
N ILE A 58 5.44 -3.72 -13.47
CA ILE A 58 4.84 -4.95 -13.95
C ILE A 58 4.98 -4.99 -15.46
N GLU A 59 5.90 -5.79 -15.98
CA GLU A 59 6.05 -6.02 -17.41
C GLU A 59 4.85 -6.78 -17.97
N LEU A 60 4.30 -6.31 -19.10
CA LEU A 60 3.18 -6.95 -19.74
C LEU A 60 3.62 -8.19 -20.52
N THR A 61 2.95 -9.30 -20.28
CA THR A 61 3.14 -10.54 -21.04
C THR A 61 2.67 -10.39 -22.49
N SER A 62 3.09 -11.29 -23.36
CA SER A 62 2.63 -11.35 -24.76
C SER A 62 1.10 -11.39 -24.89
N LEU A 63 0.40 -11.94 -23.90
CA LEU A 63 -1.07 -11.99 -23.86
C LEU A 63 -1.68 -10.60 -23.51
N ALA A 64 -1.04 -9.85 -22.65
CA ALA A 64 -1.56 -8.56 -22.16
C ALA A 64 -1.14 -7.36 -23.03
N ARG A 65 0.00 -7.43 -23.72
CA ARG A 65 0.51 -6.36 -24.60
C ARG A 65 -0.48 -5.91 -25.68
N PRO A 66 -1.23 -6.78 -26.37
CA PRO A 66 -2.21 -6.33 -27.37
C PRO A 66 -3.34 -5.50 -26.78
N LEU A 67 -3.60 -5.60 -25.47
CA LEU A 67 -4.64 -4.83 -24.78
C LEU A 67 -4.16 -3.41 -24.43
N SER A 68 -2.87 -3.13 -24.54
CA SER A 68 -2.26 -1.86 -24.13
C SER A 68 -1.16 -1.45 -25.12
N ARG A 69 -0.95 -0.13 -25.26
CA ARG A 69 0.19 0.42 -26.00
C ARG A 69 1.48 0.50 -25.17
N LYS A 70 1.41 0.12 -23.89
CA LYS A 70 2.54 0.18 -22.95
C LYS A 70 3.21 -1.19 -22.83
N GLU A 71 4.49 -1.20 -22.51
CA GLU A 71 5.23 -2.43 -22.25
C GLU A 71 5.13 -2.86 -20.79
N TYR A 72 4.89 -1.92 -19.88
CA TYR A 72 4.75 -2.15 -18.45
C TYR A 72 3.78 -1.15 -17.81
N TYR A 73 3.32 -1.49 -16.63
CA TYR A 73 2.60 -0.59 -15.72
C TYR A 73 3.31 -0.53 -14.38
N VAL A 74 3.25 0.64 -13.73
CA VAL A 74 3.74 0.82 -12.37
C VAL A 74 2.57 0.69 -11.41
N ALA A 75 2.78 -0.11 -10.36
CA ALA A 75 1.81 -0.34 -9.29
C ALA A 75 2.29 0.33 -7.99
N ASP A 76 1.45 1.15 -7.35
CA ASP A 76 1.84 1.92 -6.16
C ASP A 76 2.30 1.01 -5.02
N VAL A 77 1.50 -0.01 -4.70
CA VAL A 77 1.80 -1.02 -3.65
C VAL A 77 1.52 -2.41 -4.22
N CYS A 78 2.53 -3.25 -4.35
CA CYS A 78 2.41 -4.55 -5.00
C CYS A 78 2.94 -5.69 -4.13
N TRP A 79 2.22 -6.80 -4.10
CA TRP A 79 2.68 -8.13 -3.67
C TRP A 79 2.80 -9.02 -4.92
N PRO A 80 3.96 -9.04 -5.59
CA PRO A 80 4.11 -9.70 -6.89
C PRO A 80 3.81 -11.21 -6.83
N ALA A 81 4.24 -11.89 -5.77
CA ALA A 81 4.01 -13.33 -5.59
C ALA A 81 2.51 -13.70 -5.48
N GLN A 82 1.68 -12.81 -4.92
CA GLN A 82 0.23 -12.97 -4.80
C GLN A 82 -0.53 -12.27 -5.92
N ARG A 83 0.17 -11.59 -6.83
CA ARG A 83 -0.40 -10.78 -7.90
C ARG A 83 -1.48 -9.82 -7.38
N LEU A 84 -1.17 -9.15 -6.27
CA LEU A 84 -2.03 -8.17 -5.65
C LEU A 84 -1.44 -6.79 -5.79
N VAL A 85 -2.25 -5.86 -6.24
CA VAL A 85 -1.93 -4.44 -6.38
C VAL A 85 -2.92 -3.61 -5.56
N LEU A 86 -2.43 -2.65 -4.77
CA LEU A 86 -3.21 -1.53 -4.26
C LEU A 86 -2.78 -0.27 -5.02
N GLU A 87 -3.73 0.44 -5.59
CA GLU A 87 -3.55 1.73 -6.25
C GLU A 87 -4.17 2.82 -5.37
N TYR A 88 -3.41 3.87 -5.07
CA TYR A 88 -3.96 5.03 -4.39
C TYR A 88 -4.49 6.02 -5.41
N ASP A 89 -5.79 6.27 -5.37
CA ASP A 89 -6.43 7.27 -6.21
C ASP A 89 -6.74 8.53 -5.39
N SER A 90 -6.09 9.64 -5.76
CA SER A 90 -6.44 10.95 -5.21
C SER A 90 -7.61 11.52 -6.02
N ASP A 91 -8.77 11.73 -5.38
CA ASP A 91 -9.98 12.32 -5.99
C ASP A 91 -9.76 13.71 -6.65
N GLU A 92 -8.53 14.21 -6.64
CA GLU A 92 -8.17 15.52 -7.18
C GLU A 92 -7.98 15.51 -8.71
N ARG A 93 -8.00 14.35 -9.34
CA ARG A 93 -7.95 14.26 -10.81
C ARG A 93 -9.35 14.49 -11.36
N HIS A 94 -9.54 15.61 -12.05
CA HIS A 94 -10.62 15.73 -13.03
C HIS A 94 -10.32 14.70 -14.13
N LEU A 95 -10.86 13.48 -13.97
CA LEU A 95 -10.65 12.40 -14.92
C LEU A 95 -11.22 12.83 -16.27
N THR A 96 -10.33 13.05 -17.24
CA THR A 96 -10.77 13.20 -18.64
C THR A 96 -11.23 11.84 -19.17
N SER A 97 -11.98 11.85 -20.25
CA SER A 97 -12.41 10.61 -20.91
C SER A 97 -11.22 9.72 -21.30
N GLU A 98 -10.10 10.35 -21.69
CA GLU A 98 -8.86 9.65 -22.04
C GLU A 98 -8.23 8.96 -20.81
N GLN A 99 -8.19 9.63 -19.66
CA GLN A 99 -7.66 9.04 -18.41
C GLN A 99 -8.51 7.86 -17.95
N LEU A 100 -9.84 7.97 -18.00
CA LEU A 100 -10.74 6.86 -17.69
C LEU A 100 -10.51 5.65 -18.60
N GLN A 101 -10.27 5.91 -19.89
CA GLN A 101 -9.96 4.86 -20.85
C GLN A 101 -8.59 4.23 -20.60
N GLU A 102 -7.56 5.02 -20.28
CA GLU A 102 -6.24 4.50 -19.93
C GLU A 102 -6.29 3.62 -18.66
N ASP A 103 -7.04 4.03 -17.63
CA ASP A 103 -7.21 3.26 -16.40
C ASP A 103 -7.97 1.95 -16.65
N ALA A 104 -8.99 1.98 -17.53
CA ALA A 104 -9.70 0.78 -17.94
C ALA A 104 -8.76 -0.20 -18.68
N VAL A 105 -7.95 0.31 -19.59
CA VAL A 105 -6.96 -0.49 -20.35
C VAL A 105 -5.89 -1.07 -19.40
N LYS A 106 -5.36 -0.27 -18.47
CA LYS A 106 -4.43 -0.75 -17.41
C LYS A 106 -5.05 -1.92 -16.64
N ARG A 107 -6.29 -1.73 -16.20
CA ARG A 107 -7.00 -2.75 -15.42
C ARG A 107 -7.21 -4.03 -16.21
N MET A 108 -7.65 -3.93 -17.48
CA MET A 108 -7.83 -5.09 -18.35
C MET A 108 -6.51 -5.85 -18.57
N ALA A 109 -5.41 -5.15 -18.86
CA ALA A 109 -4.11 -5.77 -19.09
C ALA A 109 -3.58 -6.50 -17.84
N LEU A 110 -3.69 -5.88 -16.67
CA LEU A 110 -3.28 -6.50 -15.41
C LEU A 110 -4.17 -7.69 -15.01
N GLN A 111 -5.49 -7.60 -15.26
CA GLN A 111 -6.43 -8.70 -15.02
C GLN A 111 -6.15 -9.91 -15.94
N ALA A 112 -5.79 -9.67 -17.21
CA ALA A 112 -5.37 -10.73 -18.14
C ALA A 112 -4.13 -11.49 -17.63
N MET A 113 -3.32 -10.85 -16.79
CA MET A 113 -2.17 -11.44 -16.09
C MET A 113 -2.52 -11.99 -14.70
N ASN A 114 -3.81 -12.10 -14.35
CA ASN A 114 -4.33 -12.53 -13.07
C ASN A 114 -3.93 -11.63 -11.87
N TYR A 115 -3.61 -10.36 -12.10
CA TYR A 115 -3.48 -9.40 -11.01
C TYR A 115 -4.85 -9.00 -10.47
N ARG A 116 -4.95 -8.95 -9.15
CA ARG A 116 -6.09 -8.38 -8.43
C ARG A 116 -5.74 -6.96 -8.06
N ILE A 117 -6.59 -6.02 -8.46
CA ILE A 117 -6.37 -4.60 -8.24
C ILE A 117 -7.40 -4.10 -7.24
N ILE A 118 -6.96 -3.44 -6.19
CA ILE A 118 -7.80 -2.75 -5.22
C ILE A 118 -7.44 -1.26 -5.33
N THR A 119 -8.36 -0.46 -5.82
CA THR A 119 -8.22 1.00 -5.81
C THR A 119 -8.66 1.55 -4.47
N VAL A 120 -7.86 2.43 -3.89
CA VAL A 120 -8.07 3.05 -2.58
C VAL A 120 -8.18 4.54 -2.77
N GLY A 121 -9.40 5.07 -2.74
CA GLY A 121 -9.64 6.50 -2.83
C GLY A 121 -9.27 7.25 -1.54
N ARG A 122 -9.13 8.58 -1.64
CA ARG A 122 -8.82 9.46 -0.52
C ARG A 122 -9.79 9.29 0.65
N LEU A 123 -11.08 9.23 0.39
CA LEU A 123 -12.10 9.06 1.43
C LEU A 123 -11.97 7.71 2.14
N GLN A 124 -11.67 6.66 1.40
CA GLN A 124 -11.46 5.32 1.96
C GLN A 124 -10.18 5.27 2.83
N LEU A 125 -9.08 5.87 2.35
CA LEU A 125 -7.85 5.94 3.14
C LEU A 125 -8.06 6.79 4.41
N ASN A 126 -8.87 7.82 4.37
CA ASN A 126 -9.15 8.70 5.50
C ASN A 126 -10.11 8.08 6.54
N SER A 127 -10.92 7.10 6.17
CA SER A 127 -11.84 6.39 7.07
C SER A 127 -11.19 5.16 7.71
N VAL A 128 -11.33 5.00 9.02
CA VAL A 128 -10.85 3.83 9.78
C VAL A 128 -11.61 2.58 9.35
N SER A 129 -12.93 2.67 9.22
CA SER A 129 -13.78 1.54 8.84
C SER A 129 -13.52 1.07 7.41
N GLU A 130 -13.38 2.00 6.47
CA GLU A 130 -13.08 1.65 5.07
C GLU A 130 -11.68 1.06 4.91
N THR A 131 -10.67 1.63 5.59
CA THR A 131 -9.31 1.06 5.60
C THR A 131 -9.32 -0.36 6.17
N ARG A 132 -10.16 -0.65 7.17
CA ARG A 132 -10.33 -2.00 7.72
C ARG A 132 -10.94 -2.97 6.70
N LYS A 133 -11.94 -2.54 5.91
CA LYS A 133 -12.53 -3.35 4.83
C LYS A 133 -11.49 -3.67 3.75
N ILE A 134 -10.67 -2.68 3.37
CA ILE A 134 -9.55 -2.88 2.45
C ILE A 134 -8.58 -3.91 3.01
N ALA A 135 -8.17 -3.76 4.28
CA ALA A 135 -7.27 -4.71 4.94
C ALA A 135 -7.85 -6.14 4.98
N LEU A 136 -9.17 -6.30 5.20
CA LEU A 136 -9.83 -7.61 5.13
C LEU A 136 -9.77 -8.22 3.72
N SER A 137 -9.92 -7.40 2.69
CA SER A 137 -9.79 -7.83 1.29
C SER A 137 -8.36 -8.26 0.97
N VAL A 138 -7.37 -7.47 1.41
CA VAL A 138 -5.93 -7.81 1.30
C VAL A 138 -5.64 -9.13 2.03
N ALA A 139 -6.12 -9.27 3.27
CA ALA A 139 -5.94 -10.48 4.08
C ALA A 139 -6.42 -11.74 3.37
N ARG A 140 -7.60 -11.66 2.74
CA ARG A 140 -8.19 -12.77 1.98
C ARG A 140 -7.31 -13.16 0.79
N ILE A 141 -6.80 -12.17 0.05
CA ILE A 141 -5.97 -12.42 -1.13
C ILE A 141 -4.60 -12.96 -0.75
N LEU A 142 -3.99 -12.42 0.32
CA LEU A 142 -2.70 -12.88 0.84
C LEU A 142 -2.79 -14.22 1.59
N GLY A 143 -4.00 -14.77 1.80
CA GLY A 143 -4.20 -15.98 2.60
C GLY A 143 -3.80 -15.81 4.06
N LYS A 144 -3.77 -14.58 4.58
CA LYS A 144 -3.30 -14.25 5.93
C LYS A 144 -4.41 -13.58 6.74
N PRO A 145 -5.12 -14.31 7.61
CA PRO A 145 -6.19 -13.73 8.40
C PRO A 145 -5.66 -12.65 9.35
N ILE A 146 -6.39 -11.56 9.49
CA ILE A 146 -6.07 -10.51 10.46
C ILE A 146 -6.36 -11.08 11.86
N ARG A 147 -5.32 -11.11 12.70
CA ARG A 147 -5.44 -11.51 14.11
C ARG A 147 -4.97 -10.35 14.97
N PHE A 148 -5.91 -9.68 15.58
CA PHE A 148 -5.59 -8.65 16.58
C PHE A 148 -5.19 -9.35 17.88
N ARG A 149 -3.90 -9.42 18.15
CA ARG A 149 -3.34 -10.03 19.37
C ARG A 149 -3.30 -9.06 20.55
N ILE A 150 -3.76 -7.84 20.38
CA ILE A 150 -3.59 -6.72 21.31
C ILE A 150 -4.96 -6.09 21.52
N GLY A 151 -5.42 -6.04 22.76
CA GLY A 151 -6.73 -5.49 23.12
C GLY A 151 -6.91 -3.99 22.85
N ASP A 152 -5.81 -3.25 22.61
CA ASP A 152 -5.78 -1.81 22.33
C ASP A 152 -5.46 -1.46 20.87
N PHE A 153 -5.65 -2.40 19.93
CA PHE A 153 -5.32 -2.20 18.51
C PHE A 153 -5.97 -0.94 17.93
N ASP A 154 -7.26 -0.70 18.21
CA ASP A 154 -7.97 0.45 17.65
C ASP A 154 -7.38 1.79 18.11
N ALA A 155 -6.95 1.87 19.37
CA ALA A 155 -6.25 3.06 19.89
C ALA A 155 -4.90 3.27 19.21
N LYS A 156 -4.11 2.20 19.05
CA LYS A 156 -2.82 2.25 18.35
C LYS A 156 -2.98 2.56 16.87
N HIS A 157 -4.01 2.02 16.23
CA HIS A 157 -4.31 2.29 14.83
C HIS A 157 -4.64 3.78 14.63
N LYS A 158 -5.48 4.36 15.49
CA LYS A 158 -5.77 5.80 15.46
C LYS A 158 -4.52 6.65 15.71
N HIS A 159 -3.67 6.26 16.65
CA HIS A 159 -2.41 6.94 16.92
C HIS A 159 -1.45 6.90 15.71
N LEU A 160 -1.29 5.73 15.09
CA LEU A 160 -0.49 5.56 13.87
C LEU A 160 -1.02 6.45 12.73
N ARG A 161 -2.34 6.47 12.51
CA ARG A 161 -2.98 7.31 11.50
C ARG A 161 -2.68 8.79 11.74
N ALA A 162 -2.86 9.26 12.97
CA ALA A 162 -2.57 10.64 13.36
C ALA A 162 -1.09 11.00 13.10
N ALA A 163 -0.14 10.10 13.44
CA ALA A 163 1.28 10.29 13.18
C ALA A 163 1.61 10.41 11.68
N MET A 164 0.79 9.83 10.79
CA MET A 164 0.93 9.93 9.33
C MET A 164 0.08 11.05 8.72
N GLY A 165 -0.54 11.91 9.53
CA GLY A 165 -1.43 12.97 9.06
C GLY A 165 -2.72 12.45 8.40
N LEU A 166 -3.15 11.24 8.75
CA LEU A 166 -4.42 10.67 8.29
C LEU A 166 -5.54 10.99 9.30
N PRO A 167 -6.71 11.41 8.83
CA PRO A 167 -7.89 11.54 9.70
C PRO A 167 -8.28 10.21 10.33
N CYS A 168 -9.04 10.30 11.44
CA CYS A 168 -9.56 9.14 12.17
C CYS A 168 -11.10 9.12 12.13
N TRP A 169 -11.68 9.39 10.95
CA TRP A 169 -13.14 9.29 10.79
C TRP A 169 -13.59 7.82 10.92
N GLN A 170 -14.77 7.66 11.51
CA GLN A 170 -15.40 6.33 11.63
C GLN A 170 -16.05 5.93 10.30
#